data_3cfb645a2580c0a2234a6d2639c66aab
#
_entry.id   3cfb645a2580c0a2234a6d2639c66aab
#
_cell.length_a   1.000
_cell.length_b   1.000
_cell.length_c   1.000
_cell.angle_alpha   90.00
_cell.angle_beta   90.00
_cell.angle_gamma   90.00
#
_symmetry.space_group_name_H-M   'P 1'
#
loop_
_entity.id
_entity.type
_entity.pdbx_description
1 polymer ?
#
loop_
_entity_poly.entity_id
_entity_poly.type
_entity_poly.pdbx_seq_one_letter_code
_entity_poly.pdbx_strand_id
1 'polypeptide(L)'
;TYTHPRIAENALRFRVNTLPQARRRAKELSERGALFPWRTITGEEASAYYAAGTAQYHINADIVHAIMNHARATEDKTFLFRDAAPVLVETARMWADLGFWRINGGREFHIHGVTGPDEYTTVVNNNLYTNVMARANLIDAAGVIRRMRDEDPLWYEHLCSELDLTEDEVGGWEECAAGMVIPFDDTFGIHPQDDQFLSRELWDLKNTPDNKRPLLLHYHPLVIYRFQVLKQADVV
;
A
#
# COMPACT_ATOMS: atom_id res chain seq x y z
N THR A 1 3.66 0.50 -19.74
CA THR A 1 2.72 1.60 -20.07
C THR A 1 3.23 2.39 -21.28
N TYR A 2 4.43 2.95 -21.24
CA TYR A 2 4.92 3.90 -22.24
C TYR A 2 5.17 3.29 -23.63
N THR A 3 5.47 2.01 -23.72
CA THR A 3 5.73 1.32 -25.01
C THR A 3 4.51 0.60 -25.54
N HIS A 4 3.79 -0.10 -24.67
CA HIS A 4 2.60 -0.90 -25.02
C HIS A 4 1.47 -0.69 -24.00
N PRO A 5 0.70 0.43 -24.07
CA PRO A 5 -0.33 0.76 -23.09
C PRO A 5 -1.37 -0.34 -22.90
N ARG A 6 -1.81 -1.00 -23.97
CA ARG A 6 -2.79 -2.10 -23.91
C ARG A 6 -2.33 -3.29 -23.08
N ILE A 7 -1.02 -3.62 -23.09
CA ILE A 7 -0.49 -4.72 -22.26
C ILE A 7 -0.54 -4.32 -20.79
N ALA A 8 -0.15 -3.08 -20.47
CA ALA A 8 -0.27 -2.55 -19.11
C ALA A 8 -1.73 -2.51 -18.64
N GLU A 9 -2.65 -2.02 -19.47
CA GLU A 9 -4.07 -1.99 -19.18
C GLU A 9 -4.63 -3.38 -18.88
N ASN A 10 -4.29 -4.41 -19.65
CA ASN A 10 -4.74 -5.78 -19.41
C ASN A 10 -4.27 -6.30 -18.04
N ALA A 11 -3.05 -5.98 -17.62
CA ALA A 11 -2.56 -6.31 -16.29
C ALA A 11 -3.34 -5.57 -15.18
N LEU A 12 -3.69 -4.30 -15.40
CA LEU A 12 -4.51 -3.53 -14.47
C LEU A 12 -5.97 -4.03 -14.43
N ARG A 13 -6.54 -4.41 -15.59
CA ARG A 13 -7.87 -5.04 -15.66
C ARG A 13 -7.96 -6.34 -14.89
N PHE A 14 -6.88 -7.10 -14.79
CA PHE A 14 -6.84 -8.26 -13.88
C PHE A 14 -7.10 -7.83 -12.43
N ARG A 15 -6.51 -6.73 -11.97
CA ARG A 15 -6.76 -6.22 -10.61
C ARG A 15 -8.18 -5.69 -10.46
N VAL A 16 -8.70 -4.96 -11.43
CA VAL A 16 -10.11 -4.54 -11.45
C VAL A 16 -11.05 -5.74 -11.35
N ASN A 17 -10.84 -6.77 -12.17
CA ASN A 17 -11.67 -7.97 -12.20
C ASN A 17 -11.58 -8.83 -10.92
N THR A 18 -10.50 -8.70 -10.16
CA THR A 18 -10.29 -9.41 -8.88
C THR A 18 -10.67 -8.58 -7.64
N LEU A 19 -11.27 -7.41 -7.81
CA LEU A 19 -11.77 -6.58 -6.71
C LEU A 19 -12.73 -7.33 -5.77
N PRO A 20 -13.67 -8.19 -6.25
CA PRO A 20 -14.51 -8.96 -5.34
C PRO A 20 -13.72 -9.89 -4.39
N GLN A 21 -12.62 -10.48 -4.86
CA GLN A 21 -11.72 -11.29 -4.04
C GLN A 21 -11.01 -10.44 -3.00
N ALA A 22 -10.50 -9.28 -3.41
CA ALA A 22 -9.84 -8.34 -2.51
C ALA A 22 -10.77 -7.80 -1.42
N ARG A 23 -12.05 -7.56 -1.73
CA ARG A 23 -13.08 -7.21 -0.73
C ARG A 23 -13.31 -8.33 0.29
N ARG A 24 -13.37 -9.58 -0.17
CA ARG A 24 -13.51 -10.72 0.77
C ARG A 24 -12.31 -10.83 1.70
N ARG A 25 -11.09 -10.64 1.14
CA ARG A 25 -9.87 -10.68 1.95
C ARG A 25 -9.82 -9.57 3.01
N ALA A 26 -10.18 -8.33 2.65
CA ALA A 26 -10.26 -7.25 3.64
C ALA A 26 -11.22 -7.63 4.79
N LYS A 27 -12.39 -8.16 4.45
CA LYS A 27 -13.37 -8.62 5.45
C LYS A 27 -12.87 -9.77 6.33
N GLU A 28 -12.07 -10.70 5.82
CA GLU A 28 -11.43 -11.77 6.60
C GLU A 28 -10.48 -11.21 7.67
N LEU A 29 -9.87 -10.06 7.40
CA LEU A 29 -8.98 -9.34 8.32
C LEU A 29 -9.73 -8.31 9.18
N SER A 30 -11.08 -8.28 9.08
CA SER A 30 -11.95 -7.32 9.77
C SER A 30 -11.76 -5.87 9.32
N GLU A 31 -11.25 -5.66 8.11
CA GLU A 31 -11.06 -4.33 7.51
C GLU A 31 -12.17 -4.01 6.50
N ARG A 32 -12.42 -2.72 6.31
CA ARG A 32 -13.30 -2.22 5.23
C ARG A 32 -12.56 -2.19 3.89
N GLY A 33 -13.33 -2.03 2.82
CA GLY A 33 -12.77 -1.85 1.48
C GLY A 33 -12.22 -3.13 0.86
N ALA A 34 -11.04 -3.05 0.27
CA ALA A 34 -10.39 -4.16 -0.43
C ALA A 34 -8.92 -4.28 -0.09
N LEU A 35 -8.43 -5.52 0.04
CA LEU A 35 -7.02 -5.84 0.27
C LEU A 35 -6.54 -6.82 -0.80
N PHE A 36 -5.75 -6.33 -1.74
CA PHE A 36 -5.16 -7.15 -2.79
C PHE A 36 -3.97 -7.95 -2.27
N PRO A 37 -3.88 -9.24 -2.62
CA PRO A 37 -2.76 -10.07 -2.21
C PRO A 37 -1.47 -9.73 -2.99
N TRP A 38 -0.33 -9.95 -2.35
CA TRP A 38 0.97 -9.87 -3.02
C TRP A 38 1.07 -10.93 -4.13
N ARG A 39 0.84 -12.20 -3.80
CA ARG A 39 0.82 -13.30 -4.78
C ARG A 39 -0.57 -13.84 -4.95
N THR A 40 -0.96 -14.02 -6.20
CA THR A 40 -2.28 -14.55 -6.56
C THR A 40 -2.26 -15.18 -7.94
N ILE A 41 -3.19 -16.11 -8.16
CA ILE A 41 -3.50 -16.65 -9.48
C ILE A 41 -4.90 -16.21 -9.89
N THR A 42 -5.86 -16.30 -8.97
CA THR A 42 -7.29 -16.05 -9.21
C THR A 42 -7.84 -14.81 -8.52
N GLY A 43 -6.97 -14.01 -7.88
CA GLY A 43 -7.34 -12.87 -7.03
C GLY A 43 -7.36 -13.20 -5.54
N GLU A 44 -7.29 -14.48 -5.16
CA GLU A 44 -7.22 -14.91 -3.76
C GLU A 44 -5.76 -14.93 -3.27
N GLU A 45 -5.57 -14.81 -1.95
CA GLU A 45 -4.26 -14.83 -1.33
C GLU A 45 -3.55 -16.17 -1.52
N ALA A 46 -2.41 -16.14 -2.15
CA ALA A 46 -1.55 -17.29 -2.39
C ALA A 46 -0.08 -17.02 -1.99
N SER A 47 0.16 -15.99 -1.17
CA SER A 47 1.50 -15.66 -0.71
C SER A 47 2.01 -16.71 0.26
N ALA A 48 3.24 -17.15 0.01
CA ALA A 48 3.97 -17.98 0.98
C ALA A 48 4.51 -17.10 2.11
N TYR A 49 4.90 -17.73 3.20
CA TYR A 49 5.48 -17.08 4.37
C TYR A 49 4.52 -16.12 5.09
N TYR A 50 3.70 -16.68 5.94
CA TYR A 50 2.96 -15.92 6.93
C TYR A 50 3.97 -15.35 7.96
N ALA A 51 3.92 -14.11 8.35
CA ALA A 51 3.21 -12.91 7.94
C ALA A 51 3.99 -12.09 6.88
N ALA A 52 5.24 -12.47 6.57
CA ALA A 52 6.10 -11.74 5.64
C ALA A 52 5.45 -11.52 4.27
N GLY A 53 4.79 -12.54 3.72
CA GLY A 53 4.11 -12.43 2.43
C GLY A 53 2.68 -11.90 2.54
N THR A 54 1.96 -12.28 3.60
CA THR A 54 0.53 -11.95 3.73
C THR A 54 0.25 -10.57 4.29
N ALA A 55 1.23 -9.93 4.95
CA ALA A 55 1.11 -8.58 5.50
C ALA A 55 1.69 -7.48 4.58
N GLN A 56 1.93 -7.78 3.31
CA GLN A 56 2.40 -6.80 2.30
C GLN A 56 1.24 -5.95 1.77
N TYR A 57 0.68 -5.11 2.62
CA TYR A 57 -0.50 -4.32 2.30
C TYR A 57 -0.21 -3.17 1.33
N HIS A 58 1.05 -2.76 1.19
CA HIS A 58 1.49 -1.77 0.21
C HIS A 58 1.07 -2.11 -1.24
N ILE A 59 0.81 -3.39 -1.54
CA ILE A 59 0.30 -3.85 -2.85
C ILE A 59 -0.95 -3.08 -3.28
N ASN A 60 -1.83 -2.70 -2.35
CA ASN A 60 -2.97 -1.84 -2.64
C ASN A 60 -2.55 -0.53 -3.30
N ALA A 61 -1.60 0.15 -2.68
CA ALA A 61 -1.12 1.44 -3.16
C ALA A 61 -0.26 1.30 -4.43
N ASP A 62 0.51 0.21 -4.56
CA ASP A 62 1.26 -0.09 -5.79
C ASP A 62 0.33 -0.26 -7.00
N ILE A 63 -0.82 -0.93 -6.81
CA ILE A 63 -1.85 -1.08 -7.86
C ILE A 63 -2.42 0.28 -8.23
N VAL A 64 -2.79 1.11 -7.25
CA VAL A 64 -3.32 2.46 -7.51
C VAL A 64 -2.28 3.32 -8.21
N HIS A 65 -1.03 3.29 -7.76
CA HIS A 65 0.07 4.00 -8.42
C HIS A 65 0.22 3.58 -9.90
N ALA A 66 0.13 2.28 -10.19
CA ALA A 66 0.20 1.77 -11.56
C ALA A 66 -1.02 2.21 -12.40
N ILE A 67 -2.23 2.24 -11.83
CA ILE A 67 -3.44 2.77 -12.46
C ILE A 67 -3.26 4.25 -12.80
N MET A 68 -2.81 5.06 -11.84
CA MET A 68 -2.62 6.50 -12.04
C MET A 68 -1.54 6.80 -13.08
N ASN A 69 -0.44 6.05 -13.09
CA ASN A 69 0.60 6.18 -14.12
C ASN A 69 0.09 5.80 -15.50
N HIS A 70 -0.76 4.77 -15.59
CA HIS A 70 -1.41 4.41 -16.85
C HIS A 70 -2.33 5.53 -17.33
N ALA A 71 -3.22 6.01 -16.46
CA ALA A 71 -4.16 7.07 -16.79
C ALA A 71 -3.45 8.38 -17.21
N ARG A 72 -2.36 8.77 -16.51
CA ARG A 72 -1.55 9.94 -16.87
C ARG A 72 -0.87 9.79 -18.24
N ALA A 73 -0.41 8.59 -18.57
CA ALA A 73 0.32 8.33 -19.82
C ALA A 73 -0.59 8.15 -21.03
N THR A 74 -1.84 7.73 -20.83
CA THR A 74 -2.78 7.42 -21.92
C THR A 74 -3.92 8.45 -22.04
N GLU A 75 -4.13 9.25 -21.01
CA GLU A 75 -5.27 10.15 -20.85
C GLU A 75 -6.64 9.43 -20.95
N ASP A 76 -6.65 8.11 -20.69
CA ASP A 76 -7.87 7.29 -20.75
C ASP A 76 -8.76 7.49 -19.51
N LYS A 77 -9.63 8.50 -19.63
CA LYS A 77 -10.63 8.78 -18.59
C LYS A 77 -11.67 7.68 -18.45
N THR A 78 -11.97 6.96 -19.51
CA THR A 78 -12.98 5.90 -19.49
C THR A 78 -12.49 4.76 -18.61
N PHE A 79 -11.26 4.29 -18.81
CA PHE A 79 -10.65 3.30 -17.92
C PHE A 79 -10.58 3.79 -16.48
N LEU A 80 -10.11 5.04 -16.27
CA LEU A 80 -9.93 5.58 -14.93
C LEU A 80 -11.25 5.69 -14.15
N PHE A 81 -12.27 6.28 -14.76
CA PHE A 81 -13.53 6.61 -14.09
C PHE A 81 -14.47 5.40 -13.99
N ARG A 82 -14.53 4.56 -15.04
CA ARG A 82 -15.52 3.48 -15.10
C ARG A 82 -15.01 2.15 -14.59
N ASP A 83 -13.75 1.83 -14.86
CA ASP A 83 -13.19 0.53 -14.50
C ASP A 83 -12.37 0.59 -13.21
N ALA A 84 -11.52 1.61 -13.06
CA ALA A 84 -10.53 1.67 -11.99
C ALA A 84 -10.99 2.41 -10.72
N ALA A 85 -11.91 3.38 -10.82
CA ALA A 85 -12.37 4.16 -9.67
C ALA A 85 -12.87 3.31 -8.50
N PRO A 86 -13.62 2.20 -8.70
CA PRO A 86 -13.98 1.31 -7.60
C PRO A 86 -12.77 0.74 -6.85
N VAL A 87 -11.64 0.45 -7.55
CA VAL A 87 -10.41 -0.01 -6.91
C VAL A 87 -9.80 1.09 -6.04
N LEU A 88 -9.78 2.33 -6.54
CA LEU A 88 -9.25 3.48 -5.78
C LEU A 88 -10.08 3.72 -4.51
N VAL A 89 -11.40 3.69 -4.60
CA VAL A 89 -12.31 3.86 -3.45
C VAL A 89 -12.08 2.76 -2.41
N GLU A 90 -12.07 1.51 -2.83
CA GLU A 90 -12.00 0.38 -1.90
C GLU A 90 -10.61 0.24 -1.25
N THR A 91 -9.55 0.59 -1.96
CA THR A 91 -8.21 0.62 -1.35
C THR A 91 -8.04 1.79 -0.39
N ALA A 92 -8.62 2.97 -0.69
CA ALA A 92 -8.63 4.11 0.23
C ALA A 92 -9.42 3.78 1.52
N ARG A 93 -10.56 3.11 1.40
CA ARG A 93 -11.34 2.60 2.55
C ARG A 93 -10.50 1.71 3.45
N MET A 94 -9.77 0.77 2.85
CA MET A 94 -8.90 -0.14 3.59
C MET A 94 -7.81 0.61 4.35
N TRP A 95 -7.14 1.58 3.73
CA TRP A 95 -6.11 2.36 4.40
C TRP A 95 -6.65 3.22 5.55
N ALA A 96 -7.82 3.83 5.35
CA ALA A 96 -8.46 4.64 6.38
C ALA A 96 -8.95 3.81 7.58
N ASP A 97 -9.30 2.55 7.37
CA ASP A 97 -9.78 1.62 8.39
C ASP A 97 -8.63 0.93 9.13
N LEU A 98 -7.61 0.47 8.40
CA LEU A 98 -6.40 -0.16 8.95
C LEU A 98 -5.60 0.82 9.83
N GLY A 99 -5.48 2.06 9.40
CA GLY A 99 -4.76 3.09 10.14
C GLY A 99 -5.56 3.63 11.32
N PHE A 100 -4.88 4.31 12.22
CA PHE A 100 -5.52 4.89 13.40
C PHE A 100 -4.88 6.21 13.81
N TRP A 101 -5.69 7.04 14.48
CA TRP A 101 -5.26 8.34 14.98
C TRP A 101 -4.65 8.23 16.38
N ARG A 102 -3.45 8.77 16.56
CA ARG A 102 -2.88 9.04 17.88
C ARG A 102 -3.02 10.53 18.20
N ILE A 103 -3.40 10.82 19.45
CA ILE A 103 -3.67 12.20 19.89
C ILE A 103 -2.58 12.72 20.83
N ASN A 104 -1.75 11.84 21.39
CA ASN A 104 -0.70 12.19 22.35
C ASN A 104 0.49 12.83 21.64
N GLY A 105 0.62 14.16 21.74
CA GLY A 105 1.71 14.93 21.13
C GLY A 105 1.40 15.56 19.78
N GLY A 106 0.21 15.33 19.23
CA GLY A 106 -0.27 15.80 17.92
C GLY A 106 -1.37 14.87 17.42
N ARG A 107 -2.03 15.26 16.33
CA ARG A 107 -2.98 14.38 15.64
C ARG A 107 -2.24 13.71 14.48
N GLU A 108 -1.77 12.49 14.70
CA GLU A 108 -0.98 11.72 13.72
C GLU A 108 -1.70 10.45 13.32
N PHE A 109 -1.66 10.11 12.03
CA PHE A 109 -2.25 8.90 11.47
C PHE A 109 -1.16 7.83 11.27
N HIS A 110 -1.30 6.70 11.93
CA HIS A 110 -0.33 5.62 11.99
C HIS A 110 -0.84 4.37 11.25
N ILE A 111 0.07 3.63 10.62
CA ILE A 111 -0.17 2.30 10.08
C ILE A 111 0.77 1.31 10.78
N HIS A 112 0.21 0.30 11.43
CA HIS A 112 0.96 -0.69 12.18
C HIS A 112 0.77 -2.10 11.61
N GLY A 113 1.71 -2.99 11.92
CA GLY A 113 1.57 -4.42 11.66
C GLY A 113 1.70 -4.80 10.19
N VAL A 114 2.54 -4.11 9.43
CA VAL A 114 2.74 -4.32 7.99
C VAL A 114 4.13 -4.87 7.66
N THR A 115 4.26 -5.49 6.51
CA THR A 115 5.54 -5.84 5.89
C THR A 115 5.75 -4.93 4.69
N GLY A 116 6.88 -4.23 4.64
CA GLY A 116 7.29 -3.44 3.48
C GLY A 116 7.76 -4.31 2.31
N PRO A 117 8.20 -3.72 1.18
CA PRO A 117 8.82 -4.44 0.06
C PRO A 117 10.05 -5.26 0.47
N ASP A 118 10.78 -4.82 1.49
CA ASP A 118 11.85 -5.59 2.12
C ASP A 118 11.30 -6.55 3.18
N GLU A 119 11.24 -7.84 2.86
CA GLU A 119 10.71 -8.87 3.76
C GLU A 119 11.61 -9.17 4.96
N TYR A 120 12.80 -8.53 5.08
CA TYR A 120 13.61 -8.56 6.31
C TYR A 120 13.01 -7.68 7.41
N THR A 121 12.11 -6.76 7.06
CA THR A 121 11.36 -5.93 8.00
C THR A 121 9.89 -6.38 8.03
N THR A 122 9.63 -7.48 8.71
CA THR A 122 8.32 -8.13 8.74
C THR A 122 7.55 -7.77 9.99
N VAL A 123 6.29 -7.37 9.81
CA VAL A 123 5.34 -6.92 10.83
C VAL A 123 5.94 -5.79 11.66
N VAL A 124 6.10 -4.67 10.99
CA VAL A 124 6.65 -3.42 11.57
C VAL A 124 5.58 -2.33 11.63
N ASN A 125 5.88 -1.27 12.33
CA ASN A 125 5.01 -0.11 12.46
C ASN A 125 5.59 1.05 11.66
N ASN A 126 4.70 1.80 11.01
CA ASN A 126 5.05 2.97 10.21
C ASN A 126 6.21 2.67 9.24
N ASN A 127 6.08 1.58 8.46
CA ASN A 127 7.01 1.32 7.37
C ASN A 127 6.96 2.49 6.38
N LEU A 128 8.10 3.12 6.12
CA LEU A 128 8.17 4.35 5.32
C LEU A 128 7.56 4.17 3.94
N TYR A 129 7.94 3.12 3.21
CA TYR A 129 7.39 2.85 1.87
C TYR A 129 5.88 2.71 1.92
N THR A 130 5.37 1.87 2.83
CA THR A 130 3.93 1.65 3.00
C THR A 130 3.19 2.95 3.30
N ASN A 131 3.69 3.76 4.24
CA ASN A 131 3.04 5.00 4.63
C ASN A 131 3.05 6.05 3.50
N VAL A 132 4.17 6.21 2.79
CA VAL A 132 4.26 7.12 1.62
C VAL A 132 3.30 6.69 0.52
N MET A 133 3.25 5.40 0.21
CA MET A 133 2.40 4.86 -0.85
C MET A 133 0.92 4.86 -0.45
N ALA A 134 0.58 4.55 0.80
CA ALA A 134 -0.79 4.67 1.32
C ALA A 134 -1.28 6.12 1.29
N ARG A 135 -0.43 7.07 1.70
CA ARG A 135 -0.72 8.50 1.58
C ARG A 135 -1.01 8.91 0.14
N ALA A 136 -0.20 8.46 -0.81
CA ALA A 136 -0.42 8.73 -2.23
C ALA A 136 -1.75 8.10 -2.73
N ASN A 137 -2.06 6.86 -2.33
CA ASN A 137 -3.32 6.20 -2.66
C ASN A 137 -4.55 7.00 -2.16
N LEU A 138 -4.53 7.46 -0.91
CA LEU A 138 -5.61 8.26 -0.32
C LEU A 138 -5.81 9.58 -1.10
N ILE A 139 -4.73 10.28 -1.43
CA ILE A 139 -4.76 11.53 -2.20
C ILE A 139 -5.26 11.28 -3.62
N ASP A 140 -4.74 10.27 -4.31
CA ASP A 140 -5.12 9.94 -5.68
C ASP A 140 -6.60 9.52 -5.74
N ALA A 141 -7.09 8.73 -4.78
CA ALA A 141 -8.50 8.34 -4.69
C ALA A 141 -9.41 9.56 -4.52
N ALA A 142 -9.15 10.42 -3.54
CA ALA A 142 -9.92 11.64 -3.33
C ALA A 142 -9.90 12.55 -4.56
N GLY A 143 -8.72 12.74 -5.16
CA GLY A 143 -8.53 13.56 -6.36
C GLY A 143 -9.32 13.04 -7.57
N VAL A 144 -9.30 11.72 -7.80
CA VAL A 144 -10.06 11.10 -8.91
C VAL A 144 -11.57 11.25 -8.70
N ILE A 145 -12.07 11.02 -7.48
CA ILE A 145 -13.50 11.16 -7.18
C ILE A 145 -13.97 12.62 -7.38
N ARG A 146 -13.22 13.60 -6.89
CA ARG A 146 -13.55 15.02 -7.11
C ARG A 146 -13.50 15.41 -8.58
N ARG A 147 -12.48 14.95 -9.29
CA ARG A 147 -12.35 15.16 -10.72
C ARG A 147 -13.51 14.53 -11.50
N MET A 148 -13.93 13.31 -11.12
CA MET A 148 -15.09 12.65 -11.73
C MET A 148 -16.36 13.46 -11.50
N ARG A 149 -16.59 13.99 -10.30
CA ARG A 149 -17.73 14.86 -9.98
C ARG A 149 -17.81 16.07 -10.94
N ASP A 150 -16.66 16.67 -11.25
CA ASP A 150 -16.59 17.88 -12.07
C ASP A 150 -16.67 17.56 -13.58
N GLU A 151 -16.11 16.43 -14.03
CA GLU A 151 -15.98 16.09 -15.46
C GLU A 151 -17.07 15.13 -15.97
N ASP A 152 -17.61 14.25 -15.12
CA ASP A 152 -18.68 13.26 -15.45
C ASP A 152 -19.64 13.09 -14.26
N PRO A 153 -20.48 14.11 -13.96
CA PRO A 153 -21.37 14.10 -12.78
C PRO A 153 -22.33 12.90 -12.76
N LEU A 154 -22.80 12.45 -13.90
CA LEU A 154 -23.74 11.32 -13.98
C LEU A 154 -23.06 10.01 -13.54
N TRP A 155 -21.81 9.81 -13.94
CA TRP A 155 -21.09 8.63 -13.53
C TRP A 155 -20.64 8.74 -12.07
N TYR A 156 -20.32 9.93 -11.59
CA TYR A 156 -20.06 10.19 -10.17
C TYR A 156 -21.25 9.80 -9.30
N GLU A 157 -22.48 10.24 -9.65
CA GLU A 157 -23.71 9.89 -8.94
C GLU A 157 -23.94 8.36 -8.94
N HIS A 158 -23.71 7.72 -10.09
CA HIS A 158 -23.82 6.25 -10.19
C HIS A 158 -22.81 5.55 -9.26
N LEU A 159 -21.54 5.94 -9.29
CA LEU A 159 -20.50 5.36 -8.45
C LEU A 159 -20.79 5.56 -6.96
N CYS A 160 -21.20 6.77 -6.57
CA CYS A 160 -21.57 7.07 -5.18
C CYS A 160 -22.74 6.20 -4.71
N SER A 161 -23.77 6.02 -5.56
CA SER A 161 -24.91 5.16 -5.25
C SER A 161 -24.52 3.68 -5.17
N GLU A 162 -23.67 3.20 -6.08
CA GLU A 162 -23.22 1.80 -6.11
C GLU A 162 -22.37 1.44 -4.90
N LEU A 163 -21.48 2.35 -4.50
CA LEU A 163 -20.52 2.11 -3.41
C LEU A 163 -20.94 2.71 -2.06
N ASP A 164 -22.11 3.32 -1.98
CA ASP A 164 -22.53 4.08 -0.77
C ASP A 164 -21.43 5.06 -0.31
N LEU A 165 -20.85 5.78 -1.30
CA LEU A 165 -19.74 6.71 -1.09
C LEU A 165 -20.27 8.09 -0.72
N THR A 166 -19.72 8.69 0.34
CA THR A 166 -20.08 10.03 0.80
C THR A 166 -18.92 11.02 0.65
N GLU A 167 -19.22 12.30 0.54
CA GLU A 167 -18.20 13.36 0.52
C GLU A 167 -17.40 13.42 1.83
N ASP A 168 -18.04 13.15 2.97
CA ASP A 168 -17.37 13.08 4.26
C ASP A 168 -16.33 11.95 4.30
N GLU A 169 -16.62 10.81 3.66
CA GLU A 169 -15.67 9.71 3.55
C GLU A 169 -14.45 10.13 2.72
N VAL A 170 -14.67 10.80 1.60
CA VAL A 170 -13.59 11.32 0.74
C VAL A 170 -12.75 12.37 1.47
N GLY A 171 -13.39 13.27 2.22
CA GLY A 171 -12.70 14.24 3.10
C GLY A 171 -11.88 13.56 4.19
N GLY A 172 -12.40 12.48 4.77
CA GLY A 172 -11.70 11.67 5.75
C GLY A 172 -10.40 11.03 5.21
N TRP A 173 -10.36 10.63 3.94
CA TRP A 173 -9.13 10.13 3.30
C TRP A 173 -8.06 11.21 3.19
N GLU A 174 -8.45 12.44 2.84
CA GLU A 174 -7.51 13.58 2.80
C GLU A 174 -6.95 13.90 4.18
N GLU A 175 -7.79 13.84 5.22
CA GLU A 175 -7.33 14.01 6.60
C GLU A 175 -6.33 12.91 6.99
N CYS A 176 -6.62 11.63 6.70
CA CYS A 176 -5.71 10.53 6.97
C CYS A 176 -4.37 10.73 6.23
N ALA A 177 -4.42 11.15 4.97
CA ALA A 177 -3.22 11.45 4.19
C ALA A 177 -2.41 12.61 4.76
N ALA A 178 -3.08 13.67 5.19
CA ALA A 178 -2.42 14.84 5.79
C ALA A 178 -1.76 14.54 7.14
N GLY A 179 -2.38 13.65 7.94
CA GLY A 179 -1.86 13.22 9.24
C GLY A 179 -0.89 12.04 9.19
N MET A 180 -0.66 11.45 8.02
CA MET A 180 0.16 10.24 7.87
C MET A 180 1.56 10.42 8.39
N VAL A 181 1.98 9.55 9.32
CA VAL A 181 3.32 9.53 9.86
C VAL A 181 4.31 9.11 8.77
N ILE A 182 5.30 9.97 8.52
CA ILE A 182 6.44 9.69 7.68
C ILE A 182 7.68 9.68 8.59
N PRO A 183 8.21 8.50 8.94
CA PRO A 183 9.34 8.40 9.86
C PRO A 183 10.54 9.23 9.40
N PHE A 184 11.12 10.00 10.31
CA PHE A 184 12.35 10.77 10.08
C PHE A 184 13.21 10.78 11.34
N ASP A 185 14.50 10.56 11.19
CA ASP A 185 15.48 10.63 12.27
C ASP A 185 16.33 11.89 12.15
N ASP A 186 16.14 12.83 13.08
CA ASP A 186 16.84 14.12 13.08
C ASP A 186 18.35 13.97 13.36
N THR A 187 18.75 12.90 14.05
CA THR A 187 20.15 12.66 14.43
C THR A 187 21.00 12.32 13.21
N PHE A 188 20.45 11.45 12.36
CA PHE A 188 21.11 11.02 11.13
C PHE A 188 20.68 11.81 9.90
N GLY A 189 19.58 12.58 9.98
CA GLY A 189 19.01 13.33 8.85
C GLY A 189 18.47 12.42 7.75
N ILE A 190 17.89 11.26 8.10
CA ILE A 190 17.39 10.25 7.16
C ILE A 190 15.99 9.78 7.52
N HIS A 191 15.31 9.20 6.55
CA HIS A 191 14.10 8.45 6.76
C HIS A 191 14.44 6.98 7.06
N PRO A 192 14.21 6.48 8.28
CA PRO A 192 14.39 5.06 8.58
C PRO A 192 13.32 4.20 7.91
N GLN A 193 13.61 2.93 7.70
CA GLN A 193 12.70 2.00 7.02
C GLN A 193 11.41 1.74 7.80
N ASP A 194 11.47 1.79 9.13
CA ASP A 194 10.33 1.71 10.05
C ASP A 194 10.69 2.36 11.40
N ASP A 195 9.70 2.52 12.29
CA ASP A 195 9.86 3.16 13.61
C ASP A 195 11.02 2.60 14.46
N GLN A 196 11.36 1.34 14.28
CA GLN A 196 12.35 0.65 15.12
C GLN A 196 13.63 0.27 14.37
N PHE A 197 13.73 0.53 13.08
CA PHE A 197 14.83 0.05 12.26
C PHE A 197 16.19 0.44 12.83
N LEU A 198 16.38 1.72 13.16
CA LEU A 198 17.67 2.24 13.67
C LEU A 198 17.98 1.81 15.11
N SER A 199 17.03 1.27 15.85
CA SER A 199 17.22 0.77 17.22
C SER A 199 17.57 -0.72 17.31
N ARG A 200 17.52 -1.44 16.19
CA ARG A 200 17.84 -2.88 16.14
C ARG A 200 19.34 -3.11 16.22
N GLU A 201 19.73 -4.31 16.64
CA GLU A 201 21.13 -4.76 16.61
C GLU A 201 21.65 -4.83 15.17
N LEU A 202 22.90 -4.43 14.96
CA LEU A 202 23.54 -4.50 13.65
C LEU A 202 23.90 -5.94 13.31
N TRP A 203 23.57 -6.39 12.09
CA TRP A 203 24.05 -7.66 11.57
C TRP A 203 25.54 -7.57 11.19
N ASP A 204 26.35 -8.49 11.67
CA ASP A 204 27.77 -8.54 11.32
C ASP A 204 27.99 -9.08 9.89
N LEU A 205 27.72 -8.22 8.91
CA LEU A 205 27.90 -8.56 7.50
C LEU A 205 29.37 -8.83 7.16
N LYS A 206 30.31 -8.19 7.85
CA LYS A 206 31.74 -8.34 7.57
C LYS A 206 32.25 -9.75 7.86
N ASN A 207 31.77 -10.35 8.93
CA ASN A 207 32.17 -11.70 9.33
C ASN A 207 31.15 -12.78 8.87
N THR A 208 30.09 -12.40 8.19
CA THR A 208 29.15 -13.36 7.59
C THR A 208 29.79 -14.01 6.37
N PRO A 209 30.00 -15.34 6.35
CA PRO A 209 30.62 -16.03 5.22
C PRO A 209 29.80 -15.85 3.92
N ASP A 210 30.47 -15.74 2.79
CA ASP A 210 29.81 -15.51 1.49
C ASP A 210 28.86 -16.66 1.11
N ASN A 211 29.20 -17.90 1.48
CA ASN A 211 28.32 -19.06 1.28
C ASN A 211 27.08 -19.07 2.18
N LYS A 212 26.92 -18.08 3.08
CA LYS A 212 25.73 -17.85 3.92
C LYS A 212 24.88 -16.67 3.41
N ARG A 213 25.07 -16.28 2.16
CA ARG A 213 24.27 -15.24 1.50
C ARG A 213 23.52 -15.84 0.31
N PRO A 214 22.26 -15.42 0.04
CA PRO A 214 21.46 -14.46 0.82
C PRO A 214 21.00 -15.03 2.18
N LEU A 215 20.86 -14.15 3.17
CA LEU A 215 20.63 -14.55 4.57
C LEU A 215 19.42 -15.46 4.78
N LEU A 216 18.28 -15.15 4.10
CA LEU A 216 17.04 -15.95 4.22
C LEU A 216 17.18 -17.43 3.80
N LEU A 217 18.19 -17.80 3.03
CA LEU A 217 18.43 -19.20 2.66
C LEU A 217 19.21 -19.98 3.75
N HIS A 218 19.79 -19.27 4.72
CA HIS A 218 20.71 -19.86 5.67
C HIS A 218 20.37 -19.58 7.14
N TYR A 219 19.59 -18.55 7.41
CA TYR A 219 19.19 -18.16 8.74
C TYR A 219 17.67 -18.14 8.85
N HIS A 220 17.18 -18.53 10.01
CA HIS A 220 15.73 -18.50 10.24
C HIS A 220 15.21 -17.06 10.19
N PRO A 221 14.08 -16.78 9.52
CA PRO A 221 13.53 -15.43 9.39
C PRO A 221 13.41 -14.68 10.72
N LEU A 222 12.94 -15.35 11.79
CA LEU A 222 12.83 -14.75 13.13
C LEU A 222 14.18 -14.30 13.73
N VAL A 223 15.30 -14.81 13.24
CA VAL A 223 16.63 -14.29 13.60
C VAL A 223 16.88 -12.99 12.87
N ILE A 224 16.66 -12.96 11.54
CA ILE A 224 16.93 -11.80 10.69
C ILE A 224 16.12 -10.59 11.13
N TYR A 225 14.83 -10.77 11.47
CA TYR A 225 13.90 -9.68 11.84
C TYR A 225 14.33 -8.87 13.07
N ARG A 226 15.27 -9.39 13.87
CA ARG A 226 15.82 -8.68 15.05
C ARG A 226 16.92 -7.68 14.72
N PHE A 227 17.46 -7.76 13.48
CA PHE A 227 18.65 -7.00 13.12
C PHE A 227 18.33 -5.84 12.18
N GLN A 228 19.21 -4.83 12.23
CA GLN A 228 19.28 -3.76 11.25
C GLN A 228 20.01 -4.28 10.01
N VAL A 229 19.29 -4.94 9.14
CA VAL A 229 19.81 -5.52 7.90
C VAL A 229 18.74 -5.51 6.80
N LEU A 230 19.11 -5.20 5.59
CA LEU A 230 18.24 -5.11 4.43
C LEU A 230 18.55 -6.22 3.43
N LYS A 231 17.52 -6.77 2.82
CA LYS A 231 17.59 -7.56 1.59
C LYS A 231 17.59 -6.64 0.37
N GLN A 232 16.71 -5.67 0.41
CA GLN A 232 16.55 -4.61 -0.59
C GLN A 232 16.12 -3.34 0.11
N ALA A 233 16.51 -2.18 -0.42
CA ALA A 233 16.11 -0.92 0.18
C ALA A 233 14.66 -0.60 -0.19
N ASP A 234 13.81 -0.33 0.82
CA ASP A 234 12.50 0.29 0.63
C ASP A 234 12.64 1.81 0.45
N VAL A 235 13.76 2.34 0.94
CA VAL A 235 14.10 3.76 0.96
C VAL A 235 15.47 3.93 0.33
N VAL A 236 15.60 4.88 -0.60
CA VAL A 236 16.86 5.25 -1.26
C VAL A 236 17.06 6.76 -1.15
#